data_f9154bc01bf0c0d58e5d735bead9de22
#
_entry.id   f9154bc01bf0c0d58e5d735bead9de22
#
_cell.length_a   1.000
_cell.length_b   1.000
_cell.length_c   1.000
_cell.angle_alpha   90.00
_cell.angle_beta   90.00
_cell.angle_gamma   90.00
#
_symmetry.space_group_name_H-M   'P 1'
#
loop_
_entity.id
_entity.type
_entity.pdbx_description
1 polymer ?
#
loop_
_entity_poly.entity_id
_entity_poly.type
_entity_poly.pdbx_seq_one_letter_code
_entity_poly.pdbx_strand_id
1 'polypeptide(L)'
;MNSKCIDLKHDFSFAKCVLVEINEPVIQLHTHKFDEIAFVLKGSGIHEVDGDRYPIMRGDVFVTHGNQAHRIVEQQNLILANIIYERKHFQEIKGEFKELPGFSALFVYEPLFRKNQQFKAFLRLSSRQLENIKMLISQIKEEQEKRHSGAEKIVEYVFRQLIVKLCRYYHKSDNQSTKGILKISSAIDYMEKHFADKITIETLYNQINMSSATFRRTFKNITGSSPIDFLIRLRIEKAAEMMRKKPSIRVLEVCYSVGFENSGYFGNKFKKIIGITPKKYIKQHL
;
A
#
# COMPACT_ATOMS: atom_id res chain seq x y z
N MET A 1 -16.72 -7.11 -25.23
CA MET A 1 -16.52 -8.51 -24.79
C MET A 1 -16.31 -8.47 -23.28
N ASN A 2 -17.26 -8.98 -22.50
CA ASN A 2 -17.11 -9.13 -21.05
C ASN A 2 -16.10 -10.25 -20.78
N SER A 3 -14.81 -9.91 -20.68
CA SER A 3 -13.82 -10.87 -20.21
C SER A 3 -14.11 -11.18 -18.75
N LYS A 4 -14.48 -12.43 -18.47
CA LYS A 4 -14.74 -12.92 -17.12
C LYS A 4 -13.46 -12.78 -16.30
N CYS A 5 -13.53 -12.07 -15.18
CA CYS A 5 -12.39 -11.95 -14.24
C CYS A 5 -12.15 -13.31 -13.58
N ILE A 6 -10.88 -13.73 -13.53
CA ILE A 6 -10.47 -15.00 -12.92
C ILE A 6 -9.94 -14.71 -11.52
N ASP A 7 -10.29 -15.54 -10.53
CA ASP A 7 -9.71 -15.50 -9.17
C ASP A 7 -8.54 -16.47 -9.09
N LEU A 8 -7.32 -15.94 -9.01
CA LEU A 8 -6.10 -16.73 -8.87
C LEU A 8 -5.84 -17.06 -7.42
N LYS A 9 -5.48 -18.31 -7.17
CA LYS A 9 -5.11 -18.83 -5.83
C LYS A 9 -3.67 -19.31 -5.86
N HIS A 10 -2.98 -19.16 -4.72
CA HIS A 10 -1.66 -19.70 -4.52
C HIS A 10 -1.58 -20.43 -3.17
N ASP A 11 -0.77 -21.48 -3.13
CA ASP A 11 -0.49 -22.24 -1.92
C ASP A 11 0.77 -21.67 -1.22
N PHE A 12 0.59 -21.17 0.00
CA PHE A 12 1.66 -20.66 0.85
C PHE A 12 2.14 -21.66 1.89
N SER A 13 1.93 -22.97 1.67
CA SER A 13 2.34 -24.01 2.61
C SER A 13 3.85 -24.11 2.81
N PHE A 14 4.64 -23.80 1.77
CA PHE A 14 6.11 -23.81 1.85
C PHE A 14 6.64 -22.58 2.57
N ALA A 15 6.29 -21.38 2.10
CA ALA A 15 6.75 -20.11 2.66
C ALA A 15 5.67 -19.04 2.53
N LYS A 16 5.73 -18.02 3.39
CA LYS A 16 4.73 -16.91 3.38
C LYS A 16 4.95 -15.90 2.25
N CYS A 17 6.04 -16.00 1.53
CA CYS A 17 6.28 -15.33 0.26
C CYS A 17 6.94 -16.32 -0.71
N VAL A 18 6.62 -16.20 -1.98
CA VAL A 18 7.13 -17.07 -3.04
C VAL A 18 7.39 -16.25 -4.30
N LEU A 19 8.37 -16.68 -5.09
CA LEU A 19 8.63 -16.14 -6.40
C LEU A 19 7.75 -16.85 -7.43
N VAL A 20 7.10 -16.06 -8.27
CA VAL A 20 6.46 -16.51 -9.50
C VAL A 20 7.12 -15.79 -10.67
N GLU A 21 7.89 -16.53 -11.46
CA GLU A 21 8.42 -16.00 -12.72
C GLU A 21 7.32 -16.05 -13.79
N ILE A 22 7.09 -14.91 -14.41
CA ILE A 22 6.10 -14.78 -15.48
C ILE A 22 6.83 -14.40 -16.75
N ASN A 23 7.18 -15.42 -17.56
CA ASN A 23 7.77 -15.22 -18.89
C ASN A 23 6.72 -14.80 -19.92
N GLU A 24 5.46 -15.18 -19.70
CA GLU A 24 4.29 -14.76 -20.45
C GLU A 24 3.23 -14.28 -19.45
N PRO A 25 3.17 -12.97 -19.20
CA PRO A 25 2.22 -12.43 -18.22
C PRO A 25 0.78 -12.77 -18.57
N VAL A 26 -0.03 -13.00 -17.53
CA VAL A 26 -1.43 -13.34 -17.67
C VAL A 26 -2.17 -12.19 -18.38
N ILE A 27 -2.56 -12.43 -19.63
CA ILE A 27 -3.28 -11.44 -20.48
C ILE A 27 -4.72 -11.27 -20.00
N GLN A 28 -5.30 -12.29 -19.35
CA GLN A 28 -6.67 -12.24 -18.88
C GLN A 28 -6.79 -11.40 -17.63
N LEU A 29 -7.89 -10.64 -17.54
CA LEU A 29 -8.22 -9.89 -16.33
C LEU A 29 -8.45 -10.85 -15.17
N HIS A 30 -7.73 -10.64 -14.07
CA HIS A 30 -7.79 -11.51 -12.90
C HIS A 30 -7.71 -10.74 -11.59
N THR A 31 -8.09 -11.41 -10.51
CA THR A 31 -7.92 -10.98 -9.12
C THR A 31 -7.25 -12.10 -8.32
N HIS A 32 -6.71 -11.76 -7.17
CA HIS A 32 -6.20 -12.72 -6.18
C HIS A 32 -6.35 -12.15 -4.76
N LYS A 33 -6.15 -12.98 -3.73
CA LYS A 33 -6.25 -12.56 -2.31
C LYS A 33 -4.90 -12.22 -1.68
N PHE A 34 -3.80 -12.60 -2.32
CA PHE A 34 -2.45 -12.24 -1.91
C PHE A 34 -2.06 -10.85 -2.44
N ASP A 35 -1.00 -10.29 -1.92
CA ASP A 35 -0.37 -9.09 -2.47
C ASP A 35 0.87 -9.49 -3.27
N GLU A 36 1.32 -8.66 -4.22
CA GLU A 36 2.47 -8.94 -5.06
C GLU A 36 3.37 -7.73 -5.24
N ILE A 37 4.66 -8.01 -5.42
CA ILE A 37 5.66 -7.05 -5.89
C ILE A 37 6.13 -7.52 -7.24
N ALA A 38 5.82 -6.76 -8.28
CA ALA A 38 6.23 -7.03 -9.65
C ALA A 38 7.52 -6.28 -10.01
N PHE A 39 8.44 -6.99 -10.66
CA PHE A 39 9.70 -6.47 -11.16
C PHE A 39 9.75 -6.66 -12.68
N VAL A 40 9.85 -5.58 -13.44
CA VAL A 40 10.04 -5.65 -14.90
C VAL A 40 11.52 -5.91 -15.20
N LEU A 41 11.87 -7.16 -15.49
CA LEU A 41 13.25 -7.59 -15.74
C LEU A 41 13.71 -7.25 -17.16
N LYS A 42 12.78 -7.29 -18.12
CA LYS A 42 13.03 -7.02 -19.54
C LYS A 42 11.75 -6.53 -20.23
N GLY A 43 11.91 -5.76 -21.33
CA GLY A 43 10.81 -5.36 -22.19
C GLY A 43 9.93 -4.26 -21.61
N SER A 44 8.71 -4.16 -22.12
CA SER A 44 7.71 -3.16 -21.76
C SER A 44 6.29 -3.69 -21.99
N GLY A 45 5.30 -2.98 -21.46
CA GLY A 45 3.88 -3.29 -21.62
C GLY A 45 3.00 -2.25 -20.95
N ILE A 46 1.71 -2.55 -20.87
CA ILE A 46 0.74 -1.74 -20.15
C ILE A 46 0.16 -2.59 -19.00
N HIS A 47 0.38 -2.16 -17.77
CA HIS A 47 -0.30 -2.70 -16.59
C HIS A 47 -1.66 -2.02 -16.44
N GLU A 48 -2.72 -2.79 -16.56
CA GLU A 48 -4.10 -2.34 -16.40
C GLU A 48 -4.61 -2.79 -15.02
N VAL A 49 -5.03 -1.84 -14.20
CA VAL A 49 -5.52 -2.07 -12.83
C VAL A 49 -6.83 -1.32 -12.64
N ASP A 50 -7.90 -2.02 -12.28
CA ASP A 50 -9.24 -1.46 -12.06
C ASP A 50 -9.71 -0.54 -13.22
N GLY A 51 -9.29 -0.86 -14.46
CA GLY A 51 -9.59 -0.12 -15.68
C GLY A 51 -8.65 1.03 -16.01
N ASP A 52 -7.75 1.42 -15.10
CA ASP A 52 -6.72 2.43 -15.38
C ASP A 52 -5.46 1.78 -15.99
N ARG A 53 -4.81 2.45 -16.94
CA ARG A 53 -3.70 1.92 -17.74
C ARG A 53 -2.40 2.63 -17.43
N TYR A 54 -1.37 1.85 -17.11
CA TYR A 54 -0.06 2.34 -16.69
C TYR A 54 1.05 1.72 -17.54
N PRO A 55 1.81 2.51 -18.32
CA PRO A 55 2.96 1.99 -19.07
C PRO A 55 4.06 1.54 -18.10
N ILE A 56 4.56 0.34 -18.34
CA ILE A 56 5.66 -0.27 -17.57
C ILE A 56 6.81 -0.65 -18.51
N MET A 57 8.04 -0.56 -17.99
CA MET A 57 9.23 -0.93 -18.73
C MET A 57 10.32 -1.46 -17.79
N ARG A 58 11.39 -2.03 -18.39
CA ARG A 58 12.52 -2.58 -17.65
C ARG A 58 12.99 -1.67 -16.51
N GLY A 59 13.11 -2.25 -15.34
CA GLY A 59 13.50 -1.58 -14.09
C GLY A 59 12.34 -1.12 -13.24
N ASP A 60 11.11 -1.08 -13.76
CA ASP A 60 9.95 -0.69 -12.97
C ASP A 60 9.62 -1.75 -11.92
N VAL A 61 9.28 -1.26 -10.74
CA VAL A 61 8.79 -2.05 -9.60
C VAL A 61 7.48 -1.45 -9.13
N PHE A 62 6.48 -2.28 -8.97
CA PHE A 62 5.18 -1.87 -8.47
C PHE A 62 4.58 -2.93 -7.57
N VAL A 63 3.76 -2.47 -6.63
CA VAL A 63 3.01 -3.33 -5.71
C VAL A 63 1.56 -3.38 -6.16
N THR A 64 0.96 -4.58 -6.19
CA THR A 64 -0.46 -4.77 -6.43
C THR A 64 -1.07 -5.42 -5.20
N HIS A 65 -2.07 -4.77 -4.63
CA HIS A 65 -2.82 -5.34 -3.52
C HIS A 65 -3.86 -6.33 -4.03
N GLY A 66 -4.04 -7.40 -3.30
CA GLY A 66 -5.07 -8.38 -3.62
C GLY A 66 -6.47 -7.78 -3.68
N ASN A 67 -7.35 -8.41 -4.44
CA ASN A 67 -8.70 -7.99 -4.83
C ASN A 67 -8.75 -6.82 -5.83
N GLN A 68 -7.62 -6.29 -6.30
CA GLN A 68 -7.60 -5.39 -7.46
C GLN A 68 -7.66 -6.21 -8.75
N ALA A 69 -8.60 -5.89 -9.63
CA ALA A 69 -8.68 -6.53 -10.94
C ALA A 69 -7.59 -5.97 -11.85
N HIS A 70 -6.69 -6.82 -12.32
CA HIS A 70 -5.56 -6.37 -13.13
C HIS A 70 -5.15 -7.38 -14.20
N ARG A 71 -4.38 -6.90 -15.17
CA ARG A 71 -3.75 -7.67 -16.24
C ARG A 71 -2.62 -6.88 -16.87
N ILE A 72 -1.81 -7.54 -17.70
CA ILE A 72 -0.82 -6.86 -18.54
C ILE A 72 -1.15 -7.07 -20.01
N VAL A 73 -1.17 -5.99 -20.75
CA VAL A 73 -1.48 -5.97 -22.19
C VAL A 73 -0.38 -5.24 -22.97
N GLU A 74 -0.44 -5.31 -24.31
CA GLU A 74 0.50 -4.61 -25.22
C GLU A 74 1.98 -4.89 -24.90
N GLN A 75 2.29 -6.16 -24.67
CA GLN A 75 3.61 -6.61 -24.25
C GLN A 75 4.60 -6.61 -25.40
N GLN A 76 5.83 -6.15 -25.12
CA GLN A 76 6.96 -6.19 -26.03
C GLN A 76 8.17 -6.83 -25.33
N ASN A 77 8.43 -8.10 -25.62
CA ASN A 77 9.51 -8.90 -24.99
C ASN A 77 9.53 -8.79 -23.46
N LEU A 78 8.36 -8.74 -22.84
CA LEU A 78 8.19 -8.50 -21.42
C LEU A 78 8.55 -9.76 -20.62
N ILE A 79 9.41 -9.59 -19.61
CA ILE A 79 9.72 -10.62 -18.60
C ILE A 79 9.51 -9.96 -17.24
N LEU A 80 8.65 -10.60 -16.43
CA LEU A 80 8.39 -10.19 -15.06
C LEU A 80 8.90 -11.22 -14.07
N ALA A 81 9.26 -10.76 -12.89
CA ALA A 81 9.35 -11.58 -11.70
C ALA A 81 8.37 -11.02 -10.67
N ASN A 82 7.45 -11.84 -10.20
CA ASN A 82 6.50 -11.46 -9.15
C ASN A 82 6.88 -12.18 -7.86
N ILE A 83 7.08 -11.42 -6.80
CA ILE A 83 7.10 -11.96 -5.44
C ILE A 83 5.70 -11.78 -4.87
N ILE A 84 4.99 -12.88 -4.75
CA ILE A 84 3.67 -12.92 -4.12
C ILE A 84 3.81 -13.27 -2.63
N TYR A 85 3.00 -12.65 -1.79
CA TYR A 85 3.07 -12.86 -0.35
C TYR A 85 1.69 -12.83 0.32
N GLU A 86 1.59 -13.60 1.40
CA GLU A 86 0.35 -13.67 2.16
C GLU A 86 0.10 -12.33 2.88
N ARG A 87 -1.02 -11.70 2.62
CA ARG A 87 -1.39 -10.40 3.22
C ARG A 87 -1.35 -10.43 4.75
N LYS A 88 -1.82 -11.52 5.37
CA LYS A 88 -1.81 -11.66 6.83
C LYS A 88 -0.39 -11.62 7.36
N HIS A 89 0.52 -12.39 6.77
CA HIS A 89 1.93 -12.40 7.16
C HIS A 89 2.58 -11.02 6.97
N PHE A 90 2.29 -10.33 5.87
CA PHE A 90 2.82 -8.98 5.65
C PHE A 90 2.34 -7.99 6.72
N GLN A 91 1.08 -8.10 7.18
CA GLN A 91 0.58 -7.26 8.28
C GLN A 91 1.30 -7.56 9.61
N GLU A 92 1.71 -8.81 9.86
CA GLU A 92 2.49 -9.20 11.05
C GLU A 92 3.88 -8.56 11.03
N ILE A 93 4.59 -8.59 9.89
CA ILE A 93 5.94 -8.02 9.78
C ILE A 93 5.96 -6.52 9.50
N LYS A 94 4.86 -5.92 9.09
CA LYS A 94 4.75 -4.48 8.78
C LYS A 94 5.30 -3.60 9.90
N GLY A 95 5.07 -3.98 11.16
CA GLY A 95 5.56 -3.26 12.33
C GLY A 95 7.09 -3.10 12.37
N GLU A 96 7.84 -4.08 11.84
CA GLU A 96 9.30 -4.07 11.79
C GLU A 96 9.85 -3.00 10.82
N PHE A 97 9.08 -2.68 9.78
CA PHE A 97 9.50 -1.80 8.69
C PHE A 97 8.83 -0.43 8.68
N LYS A 98 7.82 -0.22 9.53
CA LYS A 98 7.00 1.00 9.55
C LYS A 98 7.82 2.28 9.67
N GLU A 99 8.93 2.23 10.42
CA GLU A 99 9.82 3.38 10.63
C GLU A 99 10.86 3.56 9.51
N LEU A 100 10.95 2.64 8.54
CA LEU A 100 11.85 2.80 7.41
C LEU A 100 11.34 3.87 6.45
N PRO A 101 12.15 4.90 6.15
CA PRO A 101 11.78 5.87 5.12
C PRO A 101 11.45 5.17 3.79
N GLY A 102 10.31 5.54 3.21
CA GLY A 102 9.83 4.96 1.96
C GLY A 102 8.94 3.71 2.09
N PHE A 103 8.86 3.07 3.26
CA PHE A 103 8.02 1.88 3.43
C PHE A 103 6.54 2.18 3.20
N SER A 104 5.96 3.07 4.01
CA SER A 104 4.55 3.43 3.86
C SER A 104 4.25 4.02 2.46
N ALA A 105 5.19 4.81 1.93
CA ALA A 105 5.04 5.40 0.60
C ALA A 105 4.96 4.35 -0.51
N LEU A 106 5.88 3.37 -0.54
CA LEU A 106 5.96 2.36 -1.60
C LEU A 106 4.92 1.24 -1.43
N PHE A 107 4.77 0.71 -0.21
CA PHE A 107 3.96 -0.49 0.02
C PHE A 107 2.52 -0.21 0.43
N VAL A 108 2.18 1.02 0.82
CA VAL A 108 0.83 1.36 1.28
C VAL A 108 0.22 2.44 0.40
N TYR A 109 0.86 3.61 0.31
CA TYR A 109 0.21 4.79 -0.27
C TYR A 109 0.38 4.91 -1.79
N GLU A 110 1.49 4.44 -2.37
CA GLU A 110 1.62 4.42 -3.82
C GLU A 110 0.54 3.53 -4.46
N PRO A 111 0.36 2.25 -4.05
CA PRO A 111 -0.72 1.42 -4.61
C PRO A 111 -2.12 1.97 -4.36
N LEU A 112 -2.36 2.51 -3.16
CA LEU A 112 -3.67 3.04 -2.75
C LEU A 112 -4.07 4.29 -3.55
N PHE A 113 -3.11 5.16 -3.84
CA PHE A 113 -3.35 6.44 -4.50
C PHE A 113 -2.86 6.49 -5.95
N ARG A 114 -2.48 5.37 -6.53
CA ARG A 114 -1.91 5.26 -7.89
C ARG A 114 -2.79 5.93 -8.93
N LYS A 115 -4.09 5.72 -8.88
CA LYS A 115 -5.06 6.34 -9.78
C LYS A 115 -4.97 7.85 -9.77
N ASN A 116 -4.94 8.48 -8.58
CA ASN A 116 -4.88 9.94 -8.42
C ASN A 116 -3.58 10.53 -8.99
N GLN A 117 -2.50 9.74 -9.02
CA GLN A 117 -1.18 10.15 -9.48
C GLN A 117 -0.86 9.70 -10.89
N GLN A 118 -1.77 9.01 -11.57
CA GLN A 118 -1.54 8.46 -12.90
C GLN A 118 -0.24 7.64 -12.97
N PHE A 119 0.07 6.88 -11.90
CA PHE A 119 1.27 6.04 -11.79
C PHE A 119 2.61 6.79 -11.93
N LYS A 120 2.66 8.05 -11.53
CA LYS A 120 3.92 8.86 -11.64
C LYS A 120 4.90 8.62 -10.50
N ALA A 121 4.46 8.04 -9.39
CA ALA A 121 5.28 7.83 -8.18
C ALA A 121 5.82 6.40 -8.03
N PHE A 122 5.89 5.63 -9.12
CA PHE A 122 6.45 4.28 -9.12
C PHE A 122 7.97 4.27 -8.89
N LEU A 123 8.50 3.13 -8.47
CA LEU A 123 9.94 2.91 -8.34
C LEU A 123 10.52 2.41 -9.67
N ARG A 124 11.50 3.14 -10.21
CA ARG A 124 12.34 2.65 -11.31
C ARG A 124 13.76 2.43 -10.83
N LEU A 125 14.20 1.20 -10.91
CA LEU A 125 15.56 0.78 -10.56
C LEU A 125 16.54 1.13 -11.67
N SER A 126 17.71 1.64 -11.29
CA SER A 126 18.86 1.70 -12.21
C SER A 126 19.33 0.29 -12.56
N SER A 127 20.15 0.16 -13.61
CA SER A 127 20.67 -1.16 -14.01
C SER A 127 21.41 -1.86 -12.86
N ARG A 128 22.23 -1.14 -12.09
CA ARG A 128 22.95 -1.69 -10.92
C ARG A 128 21.98 -2.13 -9.80
N GLN A 129 20.95 -1.35 -9.54
CA GLN A 129 19.94 -1.69 -8.53
C GLN A 129 19.14 -2.92 -8.95
N LEU A 130 18.78 -3.00 -10.24
CA LEU A 130 18.05 -4.14 -10.79
C LEU A 130 18.87 -5.43 -10.68
N GLU A 131 20.17 -5.40 -10.98
CA GLU A 131 21.04 -6.57 -10.81
C GLU A 131 21.15 -7.00 -9.33
N ASN A 132 21.23 -6.06 -8.40
CA ASN A 132 21.19 -6.39 -6.97
C ASN A 132 19.85 -7.05 -6.55
N ILE A 133 18.74 -6.65 -7.14
CA ILE A 133 17.43 -7.28 -6.87
C ILE A 133 17.36 -8.66 -7.52
N LYS A 134 17.85 -8.82 -8.74
CA LYS A 134 17.89 -10.14 -9.41
C LYS A 134 18.67 -11.18 -8.61
N MET A 135 19.77 -10.80 -7.95
CA MET A 135 20.48 -11.74 -7.06
C MET A 135 19.60 -12.25 -5.91
N LEU A 136 18.80 -11.38 -5.29
CA LEU A 136 17.87 -11.79 -4.23
C LEU A 136 16.73 -12.66 -4.78
N ILE A 137 16.20 -12.31 -5.96
CA ILE A 137 15.18 -13.11 -6.66
C ILE A 137 15.73 -14.51 -6.97
N SER A 138 16.97 -14.60 -7.49
CA SER A 138 17.60 -15.89 -7.77
C SER A 138 17.82 -16.73 -6.52
N GLN A 139 18.16 -16.11 -5.39
CA GLN A 139 18.30 -16.81 -4.12
C GLN A 139 16.94 -17.37 -3.63
N ILE A 140 15.86 -16.60 -3.72
CA ILE A 140 14.51 -17.09 -3.40
C ILE A 140 14.16 -18.29 -4.28
N LYS A 141 14.43 -18.19 -5.59
CA LYS A 141 14.16 -19.27 -6.55
C LYS A 141 14.91 -20.55 -6.21
N GLU A 142 16.21 -20.44 -5.93
CA GLU A 142 17.05 -21.58 -5.57
C GLU A 142 16.53 -22.29 -4.32
N GLU A 143 16.17 -21.57 -3.28
CA GLU A 143 15.62 -22.14 -2.06
C GLU A 143 14.25 -22.80 -2.28
N GLN A 144 13.41 -22.23 -3.15
CA GLN A 144 12.12 -22.81 -3.50
C GLN A 144 12.27 -24.12 -4.30
N GLU A 145 13.25 -24.21 -5.18
CA GLU A 145 13.51 -25.39 -6.02
C GLU A 145 14.18 -26.51 -5.22
N LYS A 146 15.22 -26.19 -4.45
CA LYS A 146 16.02 -27.19 -3.72
C LYS A 146 15.39 -27.66 -2.41
N ARG A 147 14.62 -26.80 -1.75
CA ARG A 147 13.91 -27.09 -0.49
C ARG A 147 14.78 -27.75 0.59
N HIS A 148 16.02 -27.30 0.73
CA HIS A 148 16.87 -27.77 1.81
C HIS A 148 16.29 -27.42 3.18
N SER A 149 16.77 -28.10 4.23
CA SER A 149 16.35 -27.77 5.61
C SER A 149 16.59 -26.29 5.91
N GLY A 150 15.53 -25.58 6.33
CA GLY A 150 15.56 -24.13 6.62
C GLY A 150 15.36 -23.22 5.42
N ALA A 151 15.09 -23.74 4.22
CA ALA A 151 14.87 -22.97 3.00
C ALA A 151 13.76 -21.92 3.18
N GLU A 152 12.66 -22.25 3.87
CA GLU A 152 11.58 -21.32 4.18
C GLU A 152 12.04 -20.11 5.01
N LYS A 153 13.02 -20.31 5.91
CA LYS A 153 13.61 -19.25 6.71
C LYS A 153 14.50 -18.34 5.87
N ILE A 154 15.31 -18.94 4.97
CA ILE A 154 16.15 -18.16 4.06
C ILE A 154 15.26 -17.30 3.15
N VAL A 155 14.20 -17.86 2.56
CA VAL A 155 13.25 -17.11 1.73
C VAL A 155 12.66 -15.94 2.52
N GLU A 156 12.28 -16.13 3.78
CA GLU A 156 11.73 -15.07 4.63
C GLU A 156 12.76 -13.96 4.91
N TYR A 157 14.02 -14.30 5.21
CA TYR A 157 15.07 -13.32 5.45
C TYR A 157 15.42 -12.54 4.17
N VAL A 158 15.49 -13.23 3.03
CA VAL A 158 15.72 -12.58 1.73
C VAL A 158 14.58 -11.64 1.38
N PHE A 159 13.33 -12.02 1.64
CA PHE A 159 12.17 -11.16 1.44
C PHE A 159 12.25 -9.88 2.30
N ARG A 160 12.60 -10.01 3.59
CA ARG A 160 12.83 -8.84 4.47
C ARG A 160 13.96 -7.94 3.95
N GLN A 161 15.07 -8.53 3.50
CA GLN A 161 16.18 -7.79 2.89
C GLN A 161 15.73 -7.04 1.63
N LEU A 162 14.89 -7.66 0.81
CA LEU A 162 14.34 -7.06 -0.39
C LEU A 162 13.47 -5.84 -0.04
N ILE A 163 12.56 -5.94 0.94
CA ILE A 163 11.76 -4.83 1.43
C ILE A 163 12.66 -3.65 1.82
N VAL A 164 13.71 -3.89 2.63
CA VAL A 164 14.64 -2.84 3.08
C VAL A 164 15.34 -2.17 1.89
N LYS A 165 15.81 -2.96 0.91
CA LYS A 165 16.47 -2.40 -0.30
C LYS A 165 15.51 -1.56 -1.12
N LEU A 166 14.28 -2.04 -1.36
CA LEU A 166 13.26 -1.29 -2.10
C LEU A 166 12.90 0.02 -1.41
N CYS A 167 12.71 0.02 -0.09
CA CYS A 167 12.48 1.25 0.68
C CYS A 167 13.62 2.26 0.50
N ARG A 168 14.87 1.80 0.60
CA ARG A 168 16.05 2.66 0.40
C ARG A 168 16.13 3.22 -1.02
N TYR A 169 15.85 2.41 -2.05
CA TYR A 169 15.85 2.86 -3.43
C TYR A 169 14.72 3.87 -3.68
N TYR A 170 13.54 3.59 -3.15
CA TYR A 170 12.40 4.49 -3.26
C TYR A 170 12.64 5.83 -2.57
N HIS A 171 13.18 5.81 -1.36
CA HIS A 171 13.52 7.02 -0.60
C HIS A 171 14.55 7.89 -1.32
N LYS A 172 15.52 7.29 -2.01
CA LYS A 172 16.57 7.99 -2.76
C LYS A 172 16.17 8.35 -4.19
N SER A 173 14.93 8.08 -4.60
CA SER A 173 14.46 8.39 -5.96
C SER A 173 14.47 9.89 -6.22
N ASP A 174 14.97 10.30 -7.38
CA ASP A 174 14.93 11.68 -7.84
C ASP A 174 13.62 12.10 -8.50
N ASN A 175 12.70 11.18 -8.71
CA ASN A 175 11.39 11.44 -9.26
C ASN A 175 10.59 12.38 -8.34
N GLN A 176 10.14 13.51 -8.88
CA GLN A 176 9.40 14.55 -8.12
C GLN A 176 8.06 14.01 -7.56
N SER A 177 7.38 13.14 -8.29
CA SER A 177 6.15 12.51 -7.82
C SER A 177 6.42 11.56 -6.66
N THR A 178 7.52 10.81 -6.71
CA THR A 178 7.99 9.95 -5.61
C THR A 178 8.34 10.80 -4.38
N LYS A 179 9.05 11.92 -4.56
CA LYS A 179 9.33 12.87 -3.46
C LYS A 179 8.06 13.45 -2.85
N GLY A 180 7.05 13.71 -3.69
CA GLY A 180 5.73 14.17 -3.24
C GLY A 180 5.04 13.16 -2.34
N ILE A 181 4.94 11.90 -2.80
CA ILE A 181 4.27 10.86 -2.00
C ILE A 181 5.06 10.50 -0.73
N LEU A 182 6.40 10.52 -0.75
CA LEU A 182 7.23 10.34 0.43
C LEU A 182 6.91 11.36 1.52
N LYS A 183 6.80 12.64 1.15
CA LYS A 183 6.45 13.71 2.09
C LYS A 183 5.01 13.57 2.60
N ILE A 184 4.06 13.29 1.71
CA ILE A 184 2.66 13.11 2.11
C ILE A 184 2.47 11.85 2.96
N SER A 185 3.16 10.76 2.66
CA SER A 185 3.12 9.55 3.50
C SER A 185 3.59 9.82 4.92
N SER A 186 4.68 10.61 5.09
CA SER A 186 5.14 11.01 6.43
C SER A 186 4.09 11.83 7.19
N ALA A 187 3.36 12.71 6.51
CA ALA A 187 2.27 13.45 7.13
C ALA A 187 1.09 12.53 7.50
N ILE A 188 0.76 11.55 6.67
CA ILE A 188 -0.29 10.56 6.97
C ILE A 188 0.13 9.65 8.12
N ASP A 189 1.38 9.15 8.12
CA ASP A 189 1.93 8.34 9.22
C ASP A 189 1.87 9.11 10.55
N TYR A 190 2.16 10.42 10.52
CA TYR A 190 1.99 11.28 11.70
C TYR A 190 0.53 11.38 12.13
N MET A 191 -0.40 11.60 11.18
CA MET A 191 -1.83 11.61 11.49
C MET A 191 -2.29 10.28 12.10
N GLU A 192 -1.82 9.13 11.58
CA GLU A 192 -2.16 7.81 12.10
C GLU A 192 -1.64 7.55 13.53
N LYS A 193 -0.46 8.08 13.86
CA LYS A 193 0.11 7.97 15.21
C LYS A 193 -0.57 8.88 16.22
N HIS A 194 -1.01 10.07 15.78
CA HIS A 194 -1.47 11.17 16.62
C HIS A 194 -2.94 11.54 16.39
N PHE A 195 -3.75 10.65 15.76
CA PHE A 195 -5.12 10.98 15.34
C PHE A 195 -6.00 11.52 16.47
N ALA A 196 -5.75 11.12 17.72
CA ALA A 196 -6.49 11.57 18.89
C ALA A 196 -6.06 12.96 19.37
N ASP A 197 -4.85 13.41 19.00
CA ASP A 197 -4.28 14.68 19.45
C ASP A 197 -4.83 15.87 18.65
N LYS A 198 -4.60 17.08 19.16
CA LYS A 198 -4.91 18.30 18.42
C LYS A 198 -3.90 18.54 17.30
N ILE A 199 -4.20 18.02 16.11
CA ILE A 199 -3.38 18.22 14.91
C ILE A 199 -3.84 19.47 14.17
N THR A 200 -2.93 20.41 13.89
CA THR A 200 -3.15 21.55 13.00
C THR A 200 -2.54 21.30 11.63
N ILE A 201 -3.06 21.98 10.61
CA ILE A 201 -2.46 21.92 9.26
C ILE A 201 -1.01 22.41 9.30
N GLU A 202 -0.74 23.40 10.15
CA GLU A 202 0.59 23.97 10.35
C GLU A 202 1.59 22.94 10.87
N THR A 203 1.22 22.15 11.86
CA THR A 203 2.04 21.02 12.35
C THR A 203 2.42 20.08 11.21
N LEU A 204 1.47 19.75 10.33
CA LEU A 204 1.69 18.79 9.24
C LEU A 204 2.64 19.31 8.17
N TYR A 205 2.45 20.55 7.68
CA TYR A 205 3.31 21.05 6.60
C TYR A 205 4.71 21.43 7.09
N ASN A 206 4.85 21.89 8.35
CA ASN A 206 6.15 22.18 8.96
C ASN A 206 6.99 20.90 9.12
N GLN A 207 6.37 19.80 9.57
CA GLN A 207 7.05 18.51 9.75
C GLN A 207 7.70 17.98 8.47
N ILE A 208 7.11 18.25 7.32
CA ILE A 208 7.59 17.76 6.02
C ILE A 208 8.30 18.84 5.19
N ASN A 209 8.57 20.00 5.78
CA ASN A 209 9.22 21.14 5.13
C ASN A 209 8.53 21.51 3.80
N MET A 210 7.24 21.84 3.87
CA MET A 210 6.45 22.36 2.75
C MET A 210 5.78 23.68 3.11
N SER A 211 5.50 24.53 2.11
CA SER A 211 4.58 25.65 2.33
C SER A 211 3.13 25.13 2.45
N SER A 212 2.29 25.85 3.20
CA SER A 212 0.87 25.50 3.37
C SER A 212 0.13 25.28 2.05
N ALA A 213 0.34 26.15 1.06
CA ALA A 213 -0.29 26.07 -0.25
C ALA A 213 0.16 24.80 -1.03
N THR A 214 1.48 24.53 -1.03
CA THR A 214 2.05 23.35 -1.69
C THR A 214 1.56 22.07 -1.02
N PHE A 215 1.56 22.02 0.33
CA PHE A 215 1.06 20.89 1.09
C PHE A 215 -0.40 20.56 0.76
N ARG A 216 -1.30 21.54 0.87
CA ARG A 216 -2.74 21.32 0.59
C ARG A 216 -2.97 20.81 -0.82
N ARG A 217 -2.31 21.41 -1.83
CA ARG A 217 -2.41 21.01 -3.22
C ARG A 217 -1.88 19.60 -3.44
N THR A 218 -0.65 19.31 -2.96
CA THR A 218 -0.01 17.99 -3.13
C THR A 218 -0.78 16.92 -2.40
N PHE A 219 -1.21 17.16 -1.16
CA PHE A 219 -2.01 16.23 -0.38
C PHE A 219 -3.32 15.87 -1.10
N LYS A 220 -4.06 16.88 -1.58
CA LYS A 220 -5.31 16.66 -2.32
C LYS A 220 -5.09 15.92 -3.64
N ASN A 221 -4.02 16.25 -4.37
CA ASN A 221 -3.70 15.57 -5.63
C ASN A 221 -3.34 14.10 -5.41
N ILE A 222 -2.66 13.77 -4.31
CA ILE A 222 -2.27 12.40 -4.00
C ILE A 222 -3.45 11.61 -3.42
N THR A 223 -4.12 12.13 -2.39
CA THR A 223 -5.13 11.38 -1.63
C THR A 223 -6.56 11.56 -2.15
N GLY A 224 -6.80 12.52 -3.05
CA GLY A 224 -8.13 12.88 -3.52
C GLY A 224 -8.95 13.72 -2.52
N SER A 225 -8.43 14.00 -1.32
CA SER A 225 -9.15 14.73 -0.25
C SER A 225 -8.29 15.80 0.40
N SER A 226 -8.95 16.76 1.11
CA SER A 226 -8.21 17.72 1.91
C SER A 226 -7.56 17.04 3.13
N PRO A 227 -6.45 17.58 3.68
CA PRO A 227 -5.83 17.02 4.89
C PRO A 227 -6.79 16.94 6.09
N ILE A 228 -7.68 17.92 6.25
CA ILE A 228 -8.67 17.94 7.34
C ILE A 228 -9.72 16.85 7.13
N ASP A 229 -10.26 16.70 5.92
CA ASP A 229 -11.25 15.66 5.62
C ASP A 229 -10.64 14.26 5.76
N PHE A 230 -9.37 14.10 5.40
CA PHE A 230 -8.62 12.87 5.59
C PHE A 230 -8.50 12.53 7.08
N LEU A 231 -8.07 13.47 7.92
CA LEU A 231 -7.97 13.28 9.37
C LEU A 231 -9.34 12.95 10.01
N ILE A 232 -10.40 13.65 9.59
CA ILE A 232 -11.75 13.36 10.05
C ILE A 232 -12.15 11.93 9.70
N ARG A 233 -11.91 11.49 8.45
CA ARG A 233 -12.21 10.12 8.02
C ARG A 233 -11.42 9.10 8.84
N LEU A 234 -10.12 9.30 9.02
CA LEU A 234 -9.27 8.44 9.84
C LEU A 234 -9.83 8.29 11.27
N ARG A 235 -10.21 9.41 11.92
CA ARG A 235 -10.81 9.39 13.24
C ARG A 235 -12.12 8.60 13.30
N ILE A 236 -12.97 8.74 12.28
CA ILE A 236 -14.23 7.99 12.18
C ILE A 236 -13.99 6.49 11.97
N GLU A 237 -13.02 6.12 11.16
CA GLU A 237 -12.63 4.72 10.95
C GLU A 237 -12.10 4.09 12.25
N LYS A 238 -11.26 4.81 12.99
CA LYS A 238 -10.78 4.39 14.32
C LYS A 238 -11.93 4.27 15.33
N ALA A 239 -12.87 5.20 15.30
CA ALA A 239 -14.07 5.12 16.14
C ALA A 239 -14.91 3.88 15.84
N ALA A 240 -15.15 3.57 14.57
CA ALA A 240 -15.86 2.37 14.15
C ALA A 240 -15.14 1.09 14.57
N GLU A 241 -13.80 1.05 14.44
CA GLU A 241 -12.98 -0.07 14.92
C GLU A 241 -13.10 -0.27 16.44
N MET A 242 -13.00 0.81 17.23
CA MET A 242 -13.17 0.76 18.69
C MET A 242 -14.56 0.23 19.10
N MET A 243 -15.62 0.74 18.46
CA MET A 243 -17.00 0.30 18.71
C MET A 243 -17.21 -1.17 18.37
N ARG A 244 -16.59 -1.67 17.30
CA ARG A 244 -16.67 -3.08 16.90
C ARG A 244 -15.92 -4.00 17.88
N LYS A 245 -14.74 -3.56 18.37
CA LYS A 245 -13.95 -4.33 19.35
C LYS A 245 -14.58 -4.36 20.74
N LYS A 246 -15.28 -3.31 21.14
CA LYS A 246 -15.93 -3.19 22.46
C LYS A 246 -17.32 -2.58 22.31
N PRO A 247 -18.36 -3.41 21.98
CA PRO A 247 -19.71 -2.90 21.74
C PRO A 247 -20.40 -2.28 22.99
N SER A 248 -19.86 -2.52 24.20
CA SER A 248 -20.33 -1.90 25.43
C SER A 248 -19.80 -0.47 25.65
N ILE A 249 -18.93 0.06 24.78
CA ILE A 249 -18.32 1.38 24.93
C ILE A 249 -19.37 2.50 24.71
N ARG A 250 -19.28 3.57 25.50
CA ARG A 250 -20.17 4.73 25.34
C ARG A 250 -19.74 5.57 24.12
N VAL A 251 -20.71 5.98 23.30
CA VAL A 251 -20.46 6.82 22.11
C VAL A 251 -19.67 8.08 22.46
N LEU A 252 -19.95 8.70 23.62
CA LEU A 252 -19.27 9.92 24.06
C LEU A 252 -17.79 9.64 24.40
N GLU A 253 -17.50 8.50 25.01
CA GLU A 253 -16.15 8.06 25.30
C GLU A 253 -15.34 7.86 23.99
N VAL A 254 -15.92 7.18 23.00
CA VAL A 254 -15.29 7.02 21.70
C VAL A 254 -15.04 8.36 21.01
N CYS A 255 -16.03 9.28 21.06
CA CYS A 255 -15.92 10.60 20.47
C CYS A 255 -14.63 11.33 20.94
N TYR A 256 -14.42 11.39 22.25
CA TYR A 256 -13.24 12.05 22.82
C TYR A 256 -11.95 11.26 22.59
N SER A 257 -12.00 9.93 22.70
CA SER A 257 -10.81 9.06 22.49
C SER A 257 -10.25 9.13 21.06
N VAL A 258 -11.05 9.55 20.07
CA VAL A 258 -10.59 9.72 18.70
C VAL A 258 -10.35 11.20 18.33
N GLY A 259 -10.32 12.10 19.32
CA GLY A 259 -9.93 13.49 19.15
C GLY A 259 -11.02 14.45 18.65
N PHE A 260 -12.31 14.11 18.80
CA PHE A 260 -13.40 15.09 18.60
C PHE A 260 -13.73 15.80 19.90
N GLU A 261 -13.90 17.12 19.83
CA GLU A 261 -14.30 17.94 20.97
C GLU A 261 -15.83 18.09 21.10
N ASN A 262 -16.58 17.79 20.03
CA ASN A 262 -18.04 17.95 19.98
C ASN A 262 -18.72 16.70 19.50
N SER A 263 -19.60 16.12 20.34
CA SER A 263 -20.32 14.88 20.07
C SER A 263 -21.37 14.99 18.95
N GLY A 264 -22.00 16.16 18.80
CA GLY A 264 -22.93 16.41 17.71
C GLY A 264 -22.23 16.43 16.36
N TYR A 265 -21.10 17.13 16.28
CA TYR A 265 -20.25 17.15 15.07
C TYR A 265 -19.71 15.74 14.74
N PHE A 266 -19.23 15.00 15.75
CA PHE A 266 -18.83 13.60 15.61
C PHE A 266 -19.96 12.74 15.04
N GLY A 267 -21.14 12.77 15.64
CA GLY A 267 -22.30 11.99 15.22
C GLY A 267 -22.70 12.25 13.76
N ASN A 268 -22.69 13.53 13.34
CA ASN A 268 -22.97 13.94 11.97
C ASN A 268 -21.91 13.42 10.98
N LYS A 269 -20.62 13.55 11.32
CA LYS A 269 -19.51 13.05 10.48
C LYS A 269 -19.51 11.52 10.40
N PHE A 270 -19.75 10.84 11.52
CA PHE A 270 -19.86 9.38 11.56
C PHE A 270 -20.99 8.88 10.65
N LYS A 271 -22.20 9.45 10.78
CA LYS A 271 -23.33 9.09 9.91
C LYS A 271 -23.02 9.37 8.43
N LYS A 272 -22.37 10.49 8.12
CA LYS A 272 -22.01 10.85 6.74
C LYS A 272 -21.00 9.85 6.11
N ILE A 273 -20.04 9.34 6.90
CA ILE A 273 -18.96 8.49 6.42
C ILE A 273 -19.35 7.00 6.46
N ILE A 274 -20.00 6.55 7.54
CA ILE A 274 -20.36 5.14 7.76
C ILE A 274 -21.76 4.81 7.25
N GLY A 275 -22.61 5.82 7.02
CA GLY A 275 -23.99 5.66 6.54
C GLY A 275 -25.05 5.56 7.64
N ILE A 276 -24.67 5.19 8.87
CA ILE A 276 -25.56 5.03 10.02
C ILE A 276 -25.01 5.77 11.26
N THR A 277 -25.88 6.04 12.24
CA THR A 277 -25.44 6.73 13.47
C THR A 277 -24.56 5.83 14.34
N PRO A 278 -23.67 6.41 15.18
CA PRO A 278 -22.83 5.64 16.10
C PRO A 278 -23.62 4.65 16.99
N LYS A 279 -24.76 5.10 17.54
CA LYS A 279 -25.64 4.23 18.36
C LYS A 279 -26.18 3.03 17.57
N LYS A 280 -26.59 3.24 16.29
CA LYS A 280 -27.06 2.17 15.42
C LYS A 280 -25.94 1.22 15.05
N TYR A 281 -24.74 1.76 14.80
CA TYR A 281 -23.55 0.97 14.49
C TYR A 281 -23.19 0.01 15.63
N ILE A 282 -23.14 0.50 16.88
CA ILE A 282 -22.89 -0.35 18.07
C ILE A 282 -23.93 -1.48 18.16
N LYS A 283 -25.23 -1.16 17.99
CA LYS A 283 -26.29 -2.17 18.06
C LYS A 283 -26.21 -3.27 17.01
N GLN A 284 -25.58 -3.02 15.88
CA GLN A 284 -25.39 -4.01 14.83
C GLN A 284 -24.20 -4.95 15.09
N HIS A 285 -23.37 -4.65 16.09
CA HIS A 285 -22.17 -5.42 16.43
C HIS A 285 -22.24 -5.99 17.88
N LEU A 286 -23.37 -5.80 18.56
CA LEU A 286 -23.74 -6.51 19.79
C LEU A 286 -24.29 -7.90 19.46
#